data_17ee633f2d7816757a725445804908fa
#
_entry.id   17ee633f2d7816757a725445804908fa
#
_cell.length_a   1.000
_cell.length_b   1.000
_cell.length_c   1.000
_cell.angle_alpha   90.00
_cell.angle_beta   90.00
_cell.angle_gamma   90.00
#
_symmetry.space_group_name_H-M   'P 1'
#
loop_
_entity.id
_entity.type
_entity.pdbx_description
1 polymer ?
#
loop_
_entity_poly.entity_id
_entity_poly.type
_entity_poly.pdbx_seq_one_letter_code
_entity_poly.pdbx_strand_id
1 'polypeptide(L)'
;YHNNKIRGIVNGIDTDNWNPATDKLLTANYDAESAVENKKINKKALQESLGLEVDDHKMVIGLISRLTNQKGLDLVNAVIPGIMDGNTQVVVLGTGDAWYENTFRYYEYKYKGSFCAYIDYNENVAHGIYSGCDTILVPSRFEPCGLTQLIAMRYGAIPIVRETGGLKDTVSPYNMYDNTGNGFTFDRYESGVLYDAINRAKTLYFESRKYWDDMVIRDMN
;
A
#
# COMPACT_ATOMS: atom_id res chain seq x y z
N TYR A 1 -27.42 -23.01 14.86
CA TYR A 1 -26.65 -22.59 13.65
C TYR A 1 -27.60 -21.97 12.66
N HIS A 2 -27.44 -20.61 12.38
CA HIS A 2 -28.36 -19.82 11.56
C HIS A 2 -27.77 -19.54 10.17
N ASN A 3 -27.21 -20.56 9.50
CA ASN A 3 -26.42 -20.44 8.27
C ASN A 3 -27.10 -19.74 7.07
N ASN A 4 -28.41 -19.45 7.12
CA ASN A 4 -29.14 -18.85 6.00
C ASN A 4 -29.82 -17.50 6.36
N LYS A 5 -29.52 -16.90 7.53
CA LYS A 5 -30.21 -15.69 8.00
C LYS A 5 -29.34 -14.43 7.97
N ILE A 6 -28.01 -14.59 7.75
CA ILE A 6 -27.08 -13.46 7.73
C ILE A 6 -26.31 -13.51 6.44
N ARG A 7 -26.28 -12.39 5.71
CA ARG A 7 -25.40 -12.15 4.57
C ARG A 7 -24.50 -10.96 4.88
N GLY A 8 -23.19 -11.15 4.70
CA GLY A 8 -22.21 -10.06 4.70
C GLY A 8 -22.17 -9.38 3.33
N ILE A 9 -22.09 -8.05 3.32
CA ILE A 9 -21.88 -7.25 2.11
C ILE A 9 -20.62 -6.42 2.35
N VAL A 10 -19.61 -6.61 1.53
CA VAL A 10 -18.38 -5.80 1.57
C VAL A 10 -18.70 -4.41 1.00
N ASN A 11 -18.17 -3.35 1.63
CA ASN A 11 -18.35 -1.98 1.14
C ASN A 11 -17.64 -1.82 -0.21
N GLY A 12 -18.22 -1.02 -1.11
CA GLY A 12 -17.53 -0.45 -2.25
C GLY A 12 -16.82 0.86 -1.91
N ILE A 13 -16.14 1.44 -2.88
CA ILE A 13 -15.57 2.79 -2.83
C ILE A 13 -16.40 3.75 -3.66
N ASP A 14 -16.34 5.02 -3.32
CA ASP A 14 -16.87 6.11 -4.16
C ASP A 14 -15.94 6.30 -5.37
N THR A 15 -16.36 5.78 -6.51
CA THR A 15 -15.56 5.79 -7.75
C THR A 15 -15.54 7.15 -8.45
N ASP A 16 -16.33 8.11 -8.02
CA ASP A 16 -16.27 9.50 -8.51
C ASP A 16 -15.18 10.26 -7.77
N ASN A 17 -15.09 10.09 -6.45
CA ASN A 17 -14.07 10.70 -5.61
C ASN A 17 -12.69 9.99 -5.78
N TRP A 18 -12.68 8.65 -5.79
CA TRP A 18 -11.47 7.85 -5.96
C TRP A 18 -11.29 7.41 -7.41
N ASN A 19 -10.93 8.36 -8.28
CA ASN A 19 -10.75 8.13 -9.72
C ASN A 19 -9.50 8.81 -10.24
N PRO A 20 -8.40 8.06 -10.49
CA PRO A 20 -7.15 8.65 -10.93
C PRO A 20 -7.24 9.36 -12.30
N ALA A 21 -8.25 9.06 -13.12
CA ALA A 21 -8.45 9.73 -14.40
C ALA A 21 -8.98 11.18 -14.25
N THR A 22 -9.67 11.50 -13.15
CA THR A 22 -10.31 12.80 -12.93
C THR A 22 -9.92 13.49 -11.63
N ASP A 23 -9.08 12.85 -10.82
CA ASP A 23 -8.63 13.34 -9.53
C ASP A 23 -7.77 14.61 -9.69
N LYS A 24 -8.26 15.72 -9.18
CA LYS A 24 -7.61 17.04 -9.27
C LYS A 24 -6.40 17.20 -8.35
N LEU A 25 -6.19 16.26 -7.44
CA LEU A 25 -5.08 16.28 -6.48
C LEU A 25 -3.82 15.60 -7.04
N LEU A 26 -3.92 14.91 -8.17
CA LEU A 26 -2.80 14.26 -8.82
C LEU A 26 -1.98 15.23 -9.68
N THR A 27 -0.69 15.00 -9.75
CA THR A 27 0.21 15.72 -10.65
C THR A 27 -0.04 15.32 -12.11
N ALA A 28 -0.31 14.03 -12.36
CA ALA A 28 -0.68 13.52 -13.67
C ALA A 28 -1.86 12.55 -13.50
N ASN A 29 -2.97 12.81 -14.17
CA ASN A 29 -4.11 11.89 -14.21
C ASN A 29 -3.80 10.68 -15.10
N TYR A 30 -4.41 9.56 -14.81
CA TYR A 30 -4.22 8.29 -15.54
C TYR A 30 -5.42 7.37 -15.42
N ASP A 31 -5.53 6.50 -16.39
CA ASP A 31 -6.38 5.31 -16.42
C ASP A 31 -5.51 4.04 -16.46
N ALA A 32 -6.13 2.87 -16.61
CA ALA A 32 -5.40 1.61 -16.67
C ALA A 32 -4.38 1.54 -17.82
N GLU A 33 -4.66 2.18 -18.97
CA GLU A 33 -3.79 2.15 -20.15
C GLU A 33 -2.55 3.04 -19.98
N SER A 34 -2.69 4.16 -19.28
CA SER A 34 -1.63 5.16 -19.05
C SER A 34 -0.95 5.05 -17.67
N ALA A 35 -1.43 4.12 -16.81
CA ALA A 35 -0.97 4.01 -15.42
C ALA A 35 0.54 3.80 -15.30
N VAL A 36 1.12 2.90 -16.09
CA VAL A 36 2.54 2.54 -15.98
C VAL A 36 3.46 3.74 -16.14
N GLU A 37 3.13 4.67 -17.05
CA GLU A 37 3.94 5.87 -17.28
C GLU A 37 3.56 7.02 -16.33
N ASN A 38 2.27 7.29 -16.14
CA ASN A 38 1.84 8.44 -15.36
C ASN A 38 2.00 8.25 -13.84
N LYS A 39 2.00 7.01 -13.34
CA LYS A 39 2.36 6.74 -11.94
C LYS A 39 3.81 7.13 -11.63
N LYS A 40 4.74 7.05 -12.58
CA LYS A 40 6.13 7.53 -12.38
C LYS A 40 6.17 9.04 -12.12
N ILE A 41 5.32 9.81 -12.79
CA ILE A 41 5.21 11.27 -12.58
C ILE A 41 4.68 11.55 -11.17
N ASN A 42 3.62 10.84 -10.75
CA ASN A 42 3.05 10.98 -9.41
C ASN A 42 4.00 10.49 -8.31
N LYS A 43 4.75 9.41 -8.55
CA LYS A 43 5.78 8.90 -7.64
C LYS A 43 6.87 9.94 -7.42
N LYS A 44 7.40 10.54 -8.49
CA LYS A 44 8.37 11.63 -8.40
C LYS A 44 7.82 12.79 -7.58
N ALA A 45 6.61 13.25 -7.86
CA ALA A 45 5.97 14.34 -7.14
C ALA A 45 5.77 14.00 -5.65
N LEU A 46 5.39 12.75 -5.33
CA LEU A 46 5.29 12.27 -3.96
C LEU A 46 6.65 12.30 -3.25
N GLN A 47 7.70 11.79 -3.88
CA GLN A 47 9.05 11.79 -3.33
C GLN A 47 9.53 13.22 -3.04
N GLU A 48 9.35 14.14 -3.99
CA GLU A 48 9.72 15.56 -3.82
C GLU A 48 8.93 16.22 -2.69
N SER A 49 7.62 16.03 -2.65
CA SER A 49 6.76 16.68 -1.65
C SER A 49 6.99 16.19 -0.21
N LEU A 50 7.43 14.96 -0.05
CA LEU A 50 7.69 14.32 1.26
C LEU A 50 9.16 14.30 1.64
N GLY A 51 10.06 14.92 0.87
CA GLY A 51 11.48 14.99 1.18
C GLY A 51 12.21 13.64 1.06
N LEU A 52 11.67 12.73 0.25
CA LEU A 52 12.33 11.48 -0.09
C LEU A 52 13.33 11.71 -1.24
N GLU A 53 14.30 10.84 -1.36
CA GLU A 53 15.19 10.79 -2.52
C GLU A 53 14.38 10.49 -3.78
N VAL A 54 14.53 11.33 -4.81
CA VAL A 54 13.83 11.13 -6.08
C VAL A 54 14.55 10.06 -6.88
N ASP A 55 13.95 8.88 -6.94
CA ASP A 55 14.47 7.74 -7.68
C ASP A 55 13.29 6.82 -8.08
N ASP A 56 13.06 6.65 -9.37
CA ASP A 56 11.96 5.82 -9.87
C ASP A 56 12.25 4.32 -9.78
N HIS A 57 13.51 3.94 -9.59
CA HIS A 57 13.91 2.56 -9.39
C HIS A 57 13.62 2.05 -7.97
N LYS A 58 13.54 2.91 -6.97
CA LYS A 58 13.19 2.50 -5.60
C LYS A 58 11.73 2.12 -5.49
N MET A 59 11.42 1.04 -4.79
CA MET A 59 10.05 0.66 -4.47
C MET A 59 9.51 1.53 -3.34
N VAL A 60 8.39 2.22 -3.54
CA VAL A 60 7.73 3.04 -2.52
C VAL A 60 6.56 2.27 -1.90
N ILE A 61 6.66 2.02 -0.60
CA ILE A 61 5.64 1.34 0.21
C ILE A 61 4.87 2.40 1.01
N GLY A 62 3.57 2.52 0.77
CA GLY A 62 2.67 3.39 1.53
C GLY A 62 1.95 2.64 2.65
N LEU A 63 1.72 3.32 3.76
CA LEU A 63 0.86 2.87 4.85
C LEU A 63 -0.04 4.03 5.26
N ILE A 64 -1.35 3.86 5.09
CA ILE A 64 -2.37 4.86 5.43
C ILE A 64 -3.32 4.25 6.43
N SER A 65 -3.24 4.67 7.70
CA SER A 65 -4.12 4.14 8.73
C SER A 65 -4.12 4.96 10.02
N ARG A 66 -5.07 4.68 10.91
CA ARG A 66 -4.93 5.06 12.31
C ARG A 66 -3.73 4.31 12.91
N LEU A 67 -2.88 5.00 13.64
CA LEU A 67 -1.67 4.41 14.23
C LEU A 67 -2.00 3.68 15.53
N THR A 68 -2.66 2.53 15.42
CA THR A 68 -3.09 1.70 16.55
C THR A 68 -2.65 0.24 16.36
N ASN A 69 -2.60 -0.51 17.45
CA ASN A 69 -2.20 -1.93 17.43
C ASN A 69 -3.10 -2.79 16.54
N GLN A 70 -4.38 -2.44 16.39
CA GLN A 70 -5.32 -3.12 15.47
C GLN A 70 -4.82 -3.14 14.03
N LYS A 71 -4.08 -2.12 13.61
CA LYS A 71 -3.58 -1.96 12.24
C LYS A 71 -2.28 -2.72 11.95
N GLY A 72 -1.81 -3.52 12.89
CA GLY A 72 -0.63 -4.39 12.70
C GLY A 72 0.70 -3.65 12.67
N LEU A 73 0.76 -2.48 13.31
CA LEU A 73 1.95 -1.62 13.30
C LEU A 73 3.12 -2.19 14.11
N ASP A 74 2.85 -3.10 15.02
CA ASP A 74 3.85 -3.92 15.70
C ASP A 74 4.62 -4.82 14.71
N LEU A 75 3.91 -5.43 13.75
CA LEU A 75 4.54 -6.19 12.66
C LEU A 75 5.35 -5.27 11.75
N VAL A 76 4.79 -4.10 11.38
CA VAL A 76 5.49 -3.10 10.55
C VAL A 76 6.78 -2.66 11.23
N ASN A 77 6.71 -2.28 12.50
CA ASN A 77 7.89 -1.89 13.28
C ASN A 77 8.98 -2.97 13.28
N ALA A 78 8.59 -4.24 13.38
CA ALA A 78 9.55 -5.35 13.39
C ALA A 78 10.23 -5.58 12.03
N VAL A 79 9.57 -5.29 10.91
CA VAL A 79 10.13 -5.55 9.57
C VAL A 79 10.86 -4.35 8.96
N ILE A 80 10.60 -3.11 9.38
CA ILE A 80 11.25 -1.91 8.83
C ILE A 80 12.78 -2.04 8.75
N PRO A 81 13.52 -2.48 9.80
CA PRO A 81 14.97 -2.58 9.70
C PRO A 81 15.46 -3.52 8.60
N GLY A 82 14.67 -4.54 8.26
CA GLY A 82 15.02 -5.53 7.22
C GLY A 82 14.63 -5.10 5.81
N ILE A 83 13.60 -4.26 5.65
CA ILE A 83 13.15 -3.81 4.32
C ILE A 83 13.84 -2.53 3.85
N MET A 84 14.44 -1.75 4.76
CA MET A 84 15.17 -0.52 4.45
C MET A 84 16.59 -0.85 3.95
N ASP A 85 16.67 -1.43 2.76
CA ASP A 85 17.87 -1.99 2.13
C ASP A 85 18.53 -1.07 1.09
N GLY A 86 18.10 0.18 1.02
CA GLY A 86 18.57 1.17 0.04
C GLY A 86 17.73 1.23 -1.23
N ASN A 87 16.98 0.18 -1.58
CA ASN A 87 16.11 0.14 -2.77
C ASN A 87 14.62 0.33 -2.41
N THR A 88 14.33 0.55 -1.13
CA THR A 88 12.95 0.69 -0.62
C THR A 88 12.78 2.04 0.08
N GLN A 89 11.65 2.67 -0.19
CA GLN A 89 11.19 3.84 0.54
C GLN A 89 9.87 3.53 1.23
N VAL A 90 9.62 4.14 2.39
CA VAL A 90 8.38 3.93 3.16
C VAL A 90 7.75 5.27 3.48
N VAL A 91 6.46 5.38 3.26
CA VAL A 91 5.63 6.53 3.61
C VAL A 91 4.53 6.08 4.55
N VAL A 92 4.48 6.67 5.74
CA VAL A 92 3.41 6.44 6.72
C VAL A 92 2.57 7.69 6.85
N LEU A 93 1.26 7.56 6.65
CA LEU A 93 0.27 8.63 6.88
C LEU A 93 -0.72 8.18 7.96
N GLY A 94 -0.85 8.96 9.02
CA GLY A 94 -1.85 8.72 10.06
C GLY A 94 -1.47 9.27 11.42
N THR A 95 -2.42 9.20 12.35
CA THR A 95 -2.27 9.57 13.76
C THR A 95 -2.80 8.47 14.67
N GLY A 96 -2.38 8.42 15.92
CA GLY A 96 -2.90 7.46 16.88
C GLY A 96 -2.08 7.38 18.16
N ASP A 97 -1.64 6.18 18.52
CA ASP A 97 -0.88 5.95 19.74
C ASP A 97 0.50 6.63 19.67
N ALA A 98 0.82 7.43 20.65
CA ALA A 98 2.07 8.21 20.71
C ALA A 98 3.34 7.33 20.55
N TRP A 99 3.28 6.07 20.99
CA TRP A 99 4.39 5.15 20.82
C TRP A 99 4.70 4.88 19.35
N TYR A 100 3.66 4.63 18.51
CA TYR A 100 3.84 4.42 17.07
C TYR A 100 4.27 5.69 16.36
N GLU A 101 3.66 6.85 16.71
CA GLU A 101 4.04 8.14 16.13
C GLU A 101 5.51 8.44 16.38
N ASN A 102 5.99 8.28 17.62
CA ASN A 102 7.38 8.52 17.97
C ASN A 102 8.35 7.51 17.33
N THR A 103 7.91 6.24 17.20
CA THR A 103 8.69 5.20 16.53
C THR A 103 8.87 5.52 15.04
N PHE A 104 7.83 5.98 14.35
CA PHE A 104 7.94 6.33 12.93
C PHE A 104 8.74 7.62 12.70
N ARG A 105 8.62 8.64 13.58
CA ARG A 105 9.53 9.82 13.56
C ARG A 105 10.99 9.42 13.76
N TYR A 106 11.26 8.43 14.62
CA TYR A 106 12.61 7.89 14.77
C TYR A 106 13.11 7.22 13.48
N TYR A 107 12.27 6.48 12.78
CA TYR A 107 12.66 5.89 11.50
C TYR A 107 12.86 6.93 10.40
N GLU A 108 12.07 7.99 10.36
CA GLU A 108 12.29 9.12 9.45
C GLU A 108 13.66 9.77 9.69
N TYR A 109 14.02 10.00 10.94
CA TYR A 109 15.35 10.48 11.30
C TYR A 109 16.46 9.52 10.90
N LYS A 110 16.26 8.22 11.18
CA LYS A 110 17.27 7.18 10.95
C LYS A 110 17.49 6.89 9.46
N TYR A 111 16.42 6.90 8.68
CA TYR A 111 16.42 6.58 7.24
C TYR A 111 16.07 7.81 6.40
N LYS A 112 16.74 8.92 6.72
CA LYS A 112 16.51 10.22 6.06
C LYS A 112 16.57 10.06 4.52
N GLY A 113 15.55 10.60 3.83
CA GLY A 113 15.40 10.49 2.38
C GLY A 113 14.82 9.15 1.88
N SER A 114 14.62 8.18 2.77
CA SER A 114 14.01 6.88 2.43
C SER A 114 12.80 6.52 3.27
N PHE A 115 12.53 7.26 4.36
CA PHE A 115 11.37 7.08 5.21
C PHE A 115 10.71 8.44 5.49
N CYS A 116 9.39 8.51 5.36
CA CYS A 116 8.59 9.68 5.74
C CYS A 116 7.49 9.27 6.73
N ALA A 117 7.43 9.95 7.87
CA ALA A 117 6.39 9.81 8.88
C ALA A 117 5.48 11.05 8.86
N TYR A 118 4.48 11.07 7.99
CA TYR A 118 3.48 12.13 7.92
C TYR A 118 2.42 11.90 9.01
N ILE A 119 2.69 12.42 10.21
CA ILE A 119 1.85 12.20 11.40
C ILE A 119 0.72 13.24 11.41
N ASP A 120 -0.30 13.01 10.60
CA ASP A 120 -1.48 13.84 10.48
C ASP A 120 -2.62 13.07 9.80
N TYR A 121 -3.84 13.67 9.78
CA TYR A 121 -4.91 13.26 8.90
C TYR A 121 -5.00 14.26 7.73
N ASN A 122 -4.60 13.82 6.55
CA ASN A 122 -4.57 14.69 5.37
C ASN A 122 -4.99 13.91 4.11
N GLU A 123 -6.19 14.24 3.61
CA GLU A 123 -6.75 13.57 2.43
C GLU A 123 -5.94 13.84 1.17
N ASN A 124 -5.44 15.06 0.97
CA ASN A 124 -4.62 15.40 -0.21
C ASN A 124 -3.33 14.56 -0.24
N VAL A 125 -2.70 14.37 0.92
CA VAL A 125 -1.53 13.50 1.03
C VAL A 125 -1.89 12.04 0.78
N ALA A 126 -3.08 11.58 1.22
CA ALA A 126 -3.55 10.23 0.96
C ALA A 126 -3.70 9.97 -0.56
N HIS A 127 -4.30 10.88 -1.33
CA HIS A 127 -4.38 10.77 -2.79
C HIS A 127 -2.99 10.71 -3.45
N GLY A 128 -2.04 11.54 -2.97
CA GLY A 128 -0.65 11.49 -3.40
C GLY A 128 0.01 10.13 -3.12
N ILE A 129 -0.23 9.55 -1.94
CA ILE A 129 0.30 8.23 -1.56
C ILE A 129 -0.29 7.13 -2.44
N TYR A 130 -1.63 7.09 -2.64
CA TYR A 130 -2.25 6.09 -3.51
C TYR A 130 -1.74 6.18 -4.96
N SER A 131 -1.57 7.38 -5.49
CA SER A 131 -1.10 7.58 -6.87
C SER A 131 0.40 7.36 -7.05
N GLY A 132 1.21 7.72 -6.05
CA GLY A 132 2.67 7.72 -6.14
C GLY A 132 3.36 6.49 -5.55
N CYS A 133 2.72 5.73 -4.65
CA CYS A 133 3.30 4.50 -4.14
C CYS A 133 3.15 3.34 -5.12
N ASP A 134 4.12 2.42 -5.10
CA ASP A 134 4.07 1.18 -5.85
C ASP A 134 3.20 0.14 -5.14
N THR A 135 3.19 0.15 -3.80
CA THR A 135 2.40 -0.78 -2.98
C THR A 135 1.83 -0.09 -1.75
N ILE A 136 0.69 -0.59 -1.28
CA ILE A 136 0.07 -0.17 -0.02
C ILE A 136 0.01 -1.35 0.96
N LEU A 137 0.54 -1.14 2.16
CA LEU A 137 0.63 -2.14 3.21
C LEU A 137 -0.57 -2.05 4.16
N VAL A 138 -1.33 -3.15 4.31
CA VAL A 138 -2.49 -3.24 5.21
C VAL A 138 -2.39 -4.51 6.09
N PRO A 139 -1.50 -4.54 7.08
CA PRO A 139 -1.19 -5.73 7.87
C PRO A 139 -2.12 -5.92 9.07
N SER A 140 -3.37 -5.46 8.98
CA SER A 140 -4.31 -5.38 10.09
C SER A 140 -4.48 -6.71 10.84
N ARG A 141 -4.55 -6.64 12.17
CA ARG A 141 -4.88 -7.77 13.04
C ARG A 141 -6.29 -8.29 12.76
N PHE A 142 -7.22 -7.38 12.53
CA PHE A 142 -8.54 -7.65 11.98
C PHE A 142 -9.04 -6.43 11.20
N GLU A 143 -9.76 -6.68 10.09
CA GLU A 143 -10.30 -5.64 9.21
C GLU A 143 -11.65 -6.13 8.67
N PRO A 144 -12.78 -5.64 9.19
CA PRO A 144 -14.09 -6.15 8.79
C PRO A 144 -14.37 -6.00 7.29
N CYS A 145 -13.98 -4.88 6.71
CA CYS A 145 -14.17 -4.58 5.30
C CYS A 145 -12.86 -4.12 4.64
N GLY A 146 -12.32 -2.98 5.11
CA GLY A 146 -11.18 -2.29 4.52
C GLY A 146 -11.56 -1.55 3.23
N LEU A 147 -11.23 -0.25 3.17
CA LEU A 147 -11.34 0.55 1.94
C LEU A 147 -9.96 0.83 1.35
N THR A 148 -8.94 0.85 2.18
CA THR A 148 -7.57 1.21 1.81
C THR A 148 -7.04 0.34 0.66
N GLN A 149 -7.24 -0.99 0.70
CA GLN A 149 -6.81 -1.88 -0.37
C GLN A 149 -7.61 -1.68 -1.67
N LEU A 150 -8.91 -1.37 -1.56
CA LEU A 150 -9.75 -1.12 -2.74
C LEU A 150 -9.34 0.18 -3.45
N ILE A 151 -9.10 1.24 -2.67
CA ILE A 151 -8.60 2.51 -3.20
C ILE A 151 -7.20 2.31 -3.79
N ALA A 152 -6.32 1.57 -3.11
CA ALA A 152 -4.99 1.25 -3.61
C ALA A 152 -5.05 0.58 -5.00
N MET A 153 -5.83 -0.47 -5.15
CA MET A 153 -6.03 -1.15 -6.44
C MET A 153 -6.58 -0.19 -7.50
N ARG A 154 -7.57 0.62 -7.17
CA ARG A 154 -8.13 1.62 -8.09
C ARG A 154 -7.09 2.62 -8.59
N TYR A 155 -6.06 2.93 -7.79
CA TYR A 155 -4.93 3.79 -8.14
C TYR A 155 -3.71 3.01 -8.64
N GLY A 156 -3.83 1.72 -8.88
CA GLY A 156 -2.74 0.87 -9.35
C GLY A 156 -1.57 0.74 -8.37
N ALA A 157 -1.84 0.91 -7.06
CA ALA A 157 -0.90 0.59 -5.99
C ALA A 157 -1.22 -0.82 -5.47
N ILE A 158 -0.28 -1.75 -5.66
CA ILE A 158 -0.50 -3.16 -5.34
C ILE A 158 -0.63 -3.37 -3.83
N PRO A 159 -1.71 -3.99 -3.32
CA PRO A 159 -1.87 -4.18 -1.89
C PRO A 159 -1.03 -5.35 -1.36
N ILE A 160 -0.43 -5.14 -0.17
CA ILE A 160 0.16 -6.21 0.65
C ILE A 160 -0.68 -6.31 1.91
N VAL A 161 -1.42 -7.40 2.10
CA VAL A 161 -2.45 -7.48 3.14
C VAL A 161 -2.36 -8.77 3.96
N ARG A 162 -2.84 -8.72 5.22
CA ARG A 162 -3.10 -9.95 5.96
C ARG A 162 -4.46 -10.53 5.56
N GLU A 163 -4.54 -11.85 5.46
CA GLU A 163 -5.77 -12.59 5.13
C GLU A 163 -6.77 -12.58 6.30
N THR A 164 -7.50 -11.46 6.45
CA THR A 164 -8.52 -11.31 7.49
C THR A 164 -9.70 -10.47 6.98
N GLY A 165 -10.93 -10.91 7.27
CA GLY A 165 -12.16 -10.20 6.89
C GLY A 165 -12.17 -9.74 5.44
N GLY A 166 -12.57 -8.51 5.19
CA GLY A 166 -12.67 -7.95 3.84
C GLY A 166 -11.35 -7.89 3.06
N LEU A 167 -10.20 -7.89 3.73
CA LEU A 167 -8.90 -7.98 3.03
C LEU A 167 -8.75 -9.33 2.33
N LYS A 168 -9.15 -10.44 2.99
CA LYS A 168 -9.14 -11.77 2.39
C LYS A 168 -10.16 -11.93 1.27
N ASP A 169 -11.30 -11.23 1.38
CA ASP A 169 -12.38 -11.32 0.40
C ASP A 169 -12.06 -10.54 -0.88
N THR A 170 -11.20 -9.52 -0.81
CA THR A 170 -10.95 -8.57 -1.91
C THR A 170 -9.55 -8.70 -2.52
N VAL A 171 -8.58 -9.27 -1.81
CA VAL A 171 -7.21 -9.44 -2.31
C VAL A 171 -6.89 -10.92 -2.49
N SER A 172 -6.72 -11.32 -3.74
CA SER A 172 -6.27 -12.66 -4.13
C SER A 172 -4.75 -12.68 -4.27
N PRO A 173 -4.07 -13.68 -3.68
CA PRO A 173 -2.61 -13.74 -3.73
C PRO A 173 -2.11 -13.87 -5.17
N TYR A 174 -1.04 -13.13 -5.49
CA TYR A 174 -0.37 -13.25 -6.77
C TYR A 174 0.18 -14.66 -6.98
N ASN A 175 -0.13 -15.22 -8.15
CA ASN A 175 0.38 -16.51 -8.59
C ASN A 175 1.36 -16.31 -9.77
N MET A 176 2.63 -16.61 -9.53
CA MET A 176 3.70 -16.41 -10.52
C MET A 176 3.66 -17.38 -11.71
N TYR A 177 2.92 -18.49 -11.60
CA TYR A 177 2.86 -19.51 -12.67
C TYR A 177 1.92 -19.13 -13.80
N ASP A 178 0.85 -18.41 -13.48
CA ASP A 178 -0.18 -18.01 -14.44
C ASP A 178 -0.41 -16.50 -14.51
N ASN A 179 0.38 -15.73 -13.76
CA ASN A 179 0.30 -14.26 -13.66
C ASN A 179 -1.11 -13.78 -13.26
N THR A 180 -1.75 -14.45 -12.31
CA THR A 180 -3.06 -14.08 -11.76
C THR A 180 -2.94 -13.53 -10.33
N GLY A 181 -4.05 -13.04 -9.78
CA GLY A 181 -4.09 -12.40 -8.48
C GLY A 181 -3.96 -10.87 -8.60
N ASN A 182 -4.22 -10.16 -7.49
CA ASN A 182 -4.28 -8.70 -7.42
C ASN A 182 -3.56 -8.13 -6.19
N GLY A 183 -2.61 -8.88 -5.61
CA GLY A 183 -1.82 -8.41 -4.48
C GLY A 183 -1.00 -9.50 -3.83
N PHE A 184 -0.36 -9.16 -2.72
CA PHE A 184 0.41 -10.10 -1.91
C PHE A 184 -0.26 -10.30 -0.56
N THR A 185 -0.45 -11.55 -0.16
CA THR A 185 -1.14 -11.88 1.08
C THR A 185 -0.25 -12.66 2.03
N PHE A 186 -0.58 -12.59 3.32
CA PHE A 186 -0.01 -13.42 4.36
C PHE A 186 -1.09 -13.82 5.37
N ASP A 187 -1.01 -15.04 5.90
CA ASP A 187 -2.06 -15.65 6.72
C ASP A 187 -1.86 -15.42 8.23
N ARG A 188 -0.64 -15.68 8.73
CA ARG A 188 -0.33 -15.62 10.16
C ARG A 188 0.07 -14.22 10.59
N TYR A 189 -0.40 -13.81 11.77
CA TYR A 189 -0.04 -12.53 12.38
C TYR A 189 1.38 -12.60 12.99
N GLU A 190 2.37 -12.68 12.14
CA GLU A 190 3.79 -12.84 12.47
C GLU A 190 4.65 -11.95 11.56
N SER A 191 5.63 -11.27 12.13
CA SER A 191 6.51 -10.35 11.38
C SER A 191 7.33 -11.04 10.29
N GLY A 192 7.77 -12.27 10.52
CA GLY A 192 8.50 -13.06 9.52
C GLY A 192 7.65 -13.37 8.28
N VAL A 193 6.35 -13.63 8.48
CA VAL A 193 5.43 -13.92 7.37
C VAL A 193 5.07 -12.64 6.60
N LEU A 194 4.93 -11.50 7.30
CA LEU A 194 4.81 -10.19 6.64
C LEU A 194 6.07 -9.86 5.83
N TYR A 195 7.24 -10.08 6.42
CA TYR A 195 8.53 -9.84 5.74
C TYR A 195 8.65 -10.64 4.44
N ASP A 196 8.24 -11.92 4.46
CA ASP A 196 8.19 -12.77 3.27
C ASP A 196 7.22 -12.18 2.20
N ALA A 197 6.03 -11.74 2.59
CA ALA A 197 5.09 -11.14 1.65
C ALA A 197 5.65 -9.87 0.98
N ILE A 198 6.33 -9.02 1.75
CA ILE A 198 7.02 -7.84 1.21
C ILE A 198 8.15 -8.26 0.25
N ASN A 199 8.94 -9.26 0.59
CA ASN A 199 10.02 -9.73 -0.27
C ASN A 199 9.51 -10.34 -1.58
N ARG A 200 8.40 -11.08 -1.56
CA ARG A 200 7.75 -11.58 -2.80
C ARG A 200 7.30 -10.43 -3.69
N ALA A 201 6.76 -9.37 -3.12
CA ALA A 201 6.40 -8.15 -3.85
C ALA A 201 7.65 -7.47 -4.44
N LYS A 202 8.71 -7.32 -3.66
CA LYS A 202 10.01 -6.75 -4.11
C LYS A 202 10.62 -7.57 -5.24
N THR A 203 10.63 -8.89 -5.13
CA THR A 203 11.15 -9.78 -6.17
C THR A 203 10.40 -9.56 -7.49
N LEU A 204 9.06 -9.53 -7.47
CA LEU A 204 8.28 -9.26 -8.68
C LEU A 204 8.57 -7.86 -9.25
N TYR A 205 8.63 -6.85 -8.38
CA TYR A 205 8.88 -5.45 -8.76
C TYR A 205 10.23 -5.25 -9.45
N PHE A 206 11.30 -5.83 -8.89
CA PHE A 206 12.67 -5.62 -9.37
C PHE A 206 13.09 -6.60 -10.47
N GLU A 207 12.61 -7.85 -10.42
CA GLU A 207 13.10 -8.90 -11.32
C GLU A 207 12.14 -9.21 -12.48
N SER A 208 10.86 -8.80 -12.38
CA SER A 208 9.82 -9.15 -13.34
C SER A 208 8.85 -8.00 -13.59
N ARG A 209 9.39 -6.82 -13.92
CA ARG A 209 8.65 -5.56 -14.04
C ARG A 209 7.41 -5.67 -14.94
N LYS A 210 7.49 -6.41 -16.03
CA LYS A 210 6.34 -6.63 -16.91
C LYS A 210 5.15 -7.25 -16.18
N TYR A 211 5.38 -8.26 -15.35
CA TYR A 211 4.30 -8.91 -14.60
C TYR A 211 3.75 -8.02 -13.48
N TRP A 212 4.59 -7.17 -12.91
CA TRP A 212 4.16 -6.12 -12.01
C TRP A 212 3.22 -5.13 -12.72
N ASP A 213 3.63 -4.62 -13.87
CA ASP A 213 2.84 -3.67 -14.66
C ASP A 213 1.52 -4.29 -15.16
N ASP A 214 1.51 -5.57 -15.56
CA ASP A 214 0.30 -6.33 -15.89
C ASP A 214 -0.67 -6.40 -14.70
N MET A 215 -0.15 -6.55 -13.47
CA MET A 215 -0.96 -6.54 -12.24
C MET A 215 -1.54 -5.15 -11.97
N VAL A 216 -0.74 -4.09 -12.09
CA VAL A 216 -1.20 -2.69 -11.97
C VAL A 216 -2.39 -2.41 -12.89
N ILE A 217 -2.26 -2.76 -14.17
CA ILE A 217 -3.33 -2.58 -15.17
C ILE A 217 -4.59 -3.40 -14.82
N ARG A 218 -4.40 -4.63 -14.36
CA ARG A 218 -5.50 -5.53 -13.97
C ARG A 218 -6.27 -5.01 -12.76
N ASP A 219 -5.58 -4.48 -11.76
CA ASP A 219 -6.18 -4.01 -10.52
C ASP A 219 -7.01 -2.74 -10.71
N MET A 220 -6.68 -1.94 -11.73
CA MET A 220 -7.40 -0.70 -12.05
C MET A 220 -8.69 -0.91 -12.85
N ASN A 221 -8.86 -2.09 -13.49
CA ASN A 221 -10.04 -2.46 -14.28
C ASN A 221 -11.08 -3.22 -13.44
#